data_620d726f90d78a3ece15f0e7f7d09fac
#
_entry.id   620d726f90d78a3ece15f0e7f7d09fac
#
_cell.length_a   1.000
_cell.length_b   1.000
_cell.length_c   1.000
_cell.angle_alpha   90.00
_cell.angle_beta   90.00
_cell.angle_gamma   90.00
#
_symmetry.space_group_name_H-M   'P 1'
#
loop_
_entity.id
_entity.type
_entity.pdbx_description
1 polymer ?
#
loop_
_entity_poly.entity_id
_entity_poly.type
_entity_poly.pdbx_seq_one_letter_code
_entity_poly.pdbx_strand_id
1 'polypeptide(L)'
;MRCTTDLPLYNGVSQLSIGHSDAGGGAVEPGTGTTLDNPQAAAVVWFGTSIAQGGAASRPGAHFINGVSRSLGRPIINYGFAGPGQMQLSVAKYIAQITPAPAAVVVDCLPDMDAALVTARTAPLVKFLRAHGLSKTPILLVEGTNYTDQWLVPSTGPGVPTTWQQPAKRAALRAEYEKLRATDENLHYVQGSQLLGQEEGDLESPLVMGVHPSDLGEERLRSFWVQRLPQLLS
;
A
#
# COMPACT_ATOMS: atom_id res chain seq x y z
N MET A 1 26.74 15.57 0.12
CA MET A 1 25.27 15.70 -0.01
C MET A 1 24.73 14.41 -0.57
N ARG A 2 23.72 13.78 0.05
CA ARG A 2 23.11 12.54 -0.44
C ARG A 2 21.88 12.91 -1.27
N CYS A 3 21.83 12.54 -2.54
CA CYS A 3 20.67 12.78 -3.40
C CYS A 3 19.89 11.48 -3.56
N THR A 4 18.58 11.54 -3.37
CA THR A 4 17.66 10.43 -3.57
C THR A 4 16.76 10.73 -4.76
N THR A 5 16.53 9.74 -5.62
CA THR A 5 15.62 9.86 -6.75
C THR A 5 14.55 8.78 -6.62
N ASP A 6 13.29 9.19 -6.52
CA ASP A 6 12.14 8.29 -6.62
C ASP A 6 11.73 8.17 -8.10
N LEU A 7 11.58 6.95 -8.58
CA LEU A 7 11.20 6.69 -9.98
C LEU A 7 9.71 7.00 -10.22
N PRO A 8 9.30 7.28 -11.47
CA PRO A 8 7.90 7.50 -11.81
C PRO A 8 6.98 6.37 -11.36
N LEU A 9 5.77 6.72 -10.92
CA LEU A 9 4.81 5.77 -10.34
C LEU A 9 4.03 4.98 -11.40
N TYR A 10 3.74 5.61 -12.55
CA TYR A 10 2.91 5.04 -13.62
C TYR A 10 3.66 4.75 -14.92
N ASN A 11 4.87 5.25 -15.07
CA ASN A 11 5.65 5.11 -16.30
C ASN A 11 6.95 4.36 -16.04
N GLY A 12 7.33 3.52 -16.99
CA GLY A 12 8.66 2.90 -16.98
C GLY A 12 9.77 3.94 -17.22
N VAL A 13 10.96 3.63 -16.75
CA VAL A 13 12.16 4.45 -16.98
C VAL A 13 13.11 3.66 -17.87
N SER A 14 13.39 4.19 -19.07
CA SER A 14 14.33 3.58 -20.01
C SER A 14 15.77 4.10 -19.83
N GLN A 15 15.91 5.32 -19.29
CA GLN A 15 17.20 5.93 -19.05
C GLN A 15 17.11 6.93 -17.91
N LEU A 16 18.11 6.93 -17.02
CA LEU A 16 18.31 7.91 -15.98
C LEU A 16 19.68 8.56 -16.17
N SER A 17 19.72 9.90 -16.22
CA SER A 17 20.96 10.67 -16.28
C SER A 17 20.98 11.69 -15.16
N ILE A 18 22.10 11.80 -14.48
CA ILE A 18 22.32 12.80 -13.41
C ILE A 18 23.34 13.82 -13.90
N GLY A 19 22.88 15.06 -14.05
CA GLY A 19 23.75 16.18 -14.35
C GLY A 19 24.30 16.81 -13.06
N HIS A 20 25.55 17.25 -13.07
CA HIS A 20 26.15 18.06 -12.01
C HIS A 20 26.87 19.26 -12.60
N SER A 21 27.07 20.29 -11.79
CA SER A 21 27.84 21.44 -12.16
C SER A 21 29.29 21.29 -11.71
N ASP A 22 30.22 21.49 -12.61
CA ASP A 22 31.65 21.48 -12.31
C ASP A 22 32.16 22.79 -11.63
N ALA A 23 31.24 23.75 -11.42
CA ALA A 23 31.55 25.06 -10.88
C ALA A 23 32.17 25.06 -9.46
N GLY A 24 32.17 23.95 -8.77
CA GLY A 24 32.73 23.80 -7.42
C GLY A 24 33.92 22.83 -7.31
N GLY A 25 34.42 22.28 -8.41
CA GLY A 25 35.57 21.35 -8.42
C GLY A 25 35.30 20.01 -7.70
N GLY A 26 34.05 19.68 -7.40
CA GLY A 26 33.67 18.41 -6.77
C GLY A 26 33.42 17.31 -7.80
N ALA A 27 34.13 16.18 -7.68
CA ALA A 27 33.79 14.98 -8.45
C ALA A 27 32.49 14.38 -7.98
N VAL A 28 31.67 13.88 -8.90
CA VAL A 28 30.54 12.99 -8.57
C VAL A 28 31.10 11.58 -8.49
N GLU A 29 31.24 11.08 -7.27
CA GLU A 29 31.63 9.70 -7.07
C GLU A 29 30.39 8.79 -7.18
N PRO A 30 30.53 7.62 -7.84
CA PRO A 30 29.46 6.63 -7.84
C PRO A 30 29.12 6.25 -6.40
N GLY A 31 27.88 6.51 -5.99
CA GLY A 31 27.37 6.03 -4.72
C GLY A 31 27.27 4.50 -4.73
N THR A 32 27.12 3.90 -3.57
CA THR A 32 26.90 2.46 -3.42
C THR A 32 25.56 2.00 -4.01
N GLY A 33 24.78 2.90 -4.61
CA GLY A 33 23.51 2.63 -5.27
C GLY A 33 22.34 2.37 -4.30
N THR A 34 22.54 2.58 -2.99
CA THR A 34 21.46 2.39 -2.02
C THR A 34 21.21 3.66 -1.21
N THR A 35 19.93 4.01 -1.09
CA THR A 35 19.44 5.11 -0.28
C THR A 35 18.90 4.65 1.07
N LEU A 36 18.81 3.33 1.27
CA LEU A 36 18.26 2.72 2.47
C LEU A 36 19.38 2.41 3.46
N ASP A 37 19.12 2.59 4.74
CA ASP A 37 20.09 2.27 5.78
C ASP A 37 20.37 0.76 5.86
N ASN A 38 19.37 -0.04 5.51
CA ASN A 38 19.49 -1.50 5.43
C ASN A 38 18.89 -2.05 4.12
N PRO A 39 19.60 -1.94 2.98
CA PRO A 39 19.11 -2.43 1.69
C PRO A 39 18.98 -3.95 1.62
N GLN A 40 19.66 -4.69 2.51
CA GLN A 40 19.58 -6.15 2.60
C GLN A 40 18.45 -6.64 3.52
N ALA A 41 17.75 -5.73 4.19
CA ALA A 41 16.59 -6.11 4.99
C ALA A 41 15.51 -6.72 4.10
N ALA A 42 14.86 -7.79 4.59
CA ALA A 42 13.71 -8.38 3.92
C ALA A 42 12.66 -7.30 3.63
N ALA A 43 12.21 -7.22 2.38
CA ALA A 43 11.28 -6.18 1.93
C ALA A 43 9.90 -6.33 2.57
N VAL A 44 9.18 -5.22 2.71
CA VAL A 44 7.73 -5.26 2.85
C VAL A 44 7.12 -5.30 1.45
N VAL A 45 6.14 -6.18 1.22
CA VAL A 45 5.39 -6.21 -0.04
C VAL A 45 4.08 -5.47 0.16
N TRP A 46 3.77 -4.58 -0.78
CA TRP A 46 2.49 -3.88 -0.83
C TRP A 46 1.71 -4.33 -2.05
N PHE A 47 0.61 -5.04 -1.85
CA PHE A 47 -0.30 -5.44 -2.92
C PHE A 47 -1.59 -4.62 -2.80
N GLY A 48 -1.83 -3.75 -3.77
CA GLY A 48 -2.93 -2.79 -3.69
C GLY A 48 -3.41 -2.26 -5.04
N THR A 49 -4.08 -1.13 -4.98
CA THR A 49 -4.80 -0.49 -6.09
C THR A 49 -4.05 0.72 -6.65
N SER A 50 -4.78 1.64 -7.30
CA SER A 50 -4.27 2.96 -7.72
C SER A 50 -3.73 3.78 -6.55
N ILE A 51 -4.27 3.61 -5.35
CA ILE A 51 -3.80 4.29 -4.14
C ILE A 51 -2.38 3.82 -3.81
N ALA A 52 -2.15 2.51 -3.78
CA ALA A 52 -0.81 1.96 -3.60
C ALA A 52 0.14 2.27 -4.77
N GLN A 53 -0.39 2.43 -5.98
CA GLN A 53 0.40 2.86 -7.14
C GLN A 53 0.81 4.34 -7.07
N GLY A 54 0.08 5.17 -6.30
CA GLY A 54 0.35 6.61 -6.12
C GLY A 54 -0.48 7.51 -7.02
N GLY A 55 -1.77 7.18 -7.22
CA GLY A 55 -2.65 7.73 -8.25
C GLY A 55 -2.90 9.24 -8.24
N ALA A 56 -2.68 9.94 -7.13
CA ALA A 56 -2.84 11.39 -7.05
C ALA A 56 -1.70 12.10 -6.29
N ALA A 57 -0.62 11.38 -6.00
CA ALA A 57 0.58 11.99 -5.49
C ALA A 57 1.16 12.99 -6.51
N SER A 58 1.49 14.21 -6.09
CA SER A 58 2.00 15.26 -6.99
C SER A 58 3.33 14.87 -7.66
N ARG A 59 4.08 14.00 -7.05
CA ARG A 59 5.39 13.49 -7.52
C ARG A 59 5.72 12.18 -6.81
N PRO A 60 6.59 11.33 -7.39
CA PRO A 60 6.97 10.04 -6.76
C PRO A 60 7.48 10.18 -5.33
N GLY A 61 8.24 11.21 -5.01
CA GLY A 61 8.77 11.45 -3.67
C GLY A 61 7.73 11.82 -2.62
N ALA A 62 6.52 12.28 -3.02
CA ALA A 62 5.40 12.56 -2.12
C ALA A 62 4.58 11.30 -1.81
N HIS A 63 4.67 10.25 -2.64
CA HIS A 63 3.92 9.02 -2.46
C HIS A 63 4.23 8.33 -1.12
N PHE A 64 3.19 7.93 -0.38
CA PHE A 64 3.34 7.42 0.98
C PHE A 64 4.21 6.17 1.07
N ILE A 65 4.09 5.21 0.15
CA ILE A 65 4.91 3.98 0.17
C ILE A 65 6.39 4.31 0.05
N ASN A 66 6.77 5.22 -0.85
CA ASN A 66 8.15 5.69 -0.97
C ASN A 66 8.59 6.42 0.31
N GLY A 67 7.72 7.24 0.89
CA GLY A 67 7.93 7.92 2.16
C GLY A 67 8.14 6.94 3.33
N VAL A 68 7.32 5.89 3.41
CA VAL A 68 7.45 4.82 4.43
C VAL A 68 8.77 4.08 4.26
N SER A 69 9.12 3.69 3.03
CA SER A 69 10.40 3.03 2.73
C SER A 69 11.60 3.86 3.23
N ARG A 70 11.62 5.17 2.90
CA ARG A 70 12.68 6.08 3.37
C ARG A 70 12.71 6.22 4.89
N SER A 71 11.54 6.38 5.52
CA SER A 71 11.45 6.57 6.97
C SER A 71 11.88 5.35 7.77
N LEU A 72 11.61 4.15 7.25
CA LEU A 72 11.98 2.89 7.91
C LEU A 72 13.36 2.36 7.48
N GLY A 73 14.01 2.99 6.51
CA GLY A 73 15.28 2.50 5.94
C GLY A 73 15.16 1.09 5.36
N ARG A 74 13.97 0.68 4.89
CA ARG A 74 13.64 -0.70 4.48
C ARG A 74 13.04 -0.73 3.07
N PRO A 75 13.45 -1.70 2.22
CA PRO A 75 12.85 -1.85 0.90
C PRO A 75 11.34 -2.14 0.97
N ILE A 76 10.58 -1.51 0.10
CA ILE A 76 9.18 -1.87 -0.14
C ILE A 76 9.00 -2.24 -1.61
N ILE A 77 8.47 -3.43 -1.87
CA ILE A 77 8.09 -3.87 -3.21
C ILE A 77 6.63 -3.51 -3.42
N ASN A 78 6.37 -2.57 -4.32
CA ASN A 78 5.04 -2.05 -4.57
C ASN A 78 4.38 -2.76 -5.76
N TYR A 79 3.35 -3.55 -5.47
CA TYR A 79 2.43 -4.17 -6.42
C TYR A 79 1.08 -3.43 -6.40
N GLY A 80 1.10 -2.11 -6.57
CA GLY A 80 -0.10 -1.30 -6.78
C GLY A 80 -0.54 -1.35 -8.25
N PHE A 81 -1.80 -1.71 -8.49
CA PHE A 81 -2.39 -1.82 -9.84
C PHE A 81 -3.71 -1.07 -9.88
N ALA A 82 -3.74 0.07 -10.57
CA ALA A 82 -4.94 0.90 -10.73
C ALA A 82 -6.05 0.14 -11.46
N GLY A 83 -7.17 -0.11 -10.79
CA GLY A 83 -8.31 -0.88 -11.28
C GLY A 83 -8.18 -2.40 -11.10
N PRO A 84 -7.11 -3.06 -11.57
CA PRO A 84 -7.00 -4.52 -11.40
C PRO A 84 -6.39 -4.99 -10.07
N GLY A 85 -6.16 -4.12 -9.09
CA GLY A 85 -5.65 -4.50 -7.77
C GLY A 85 -6.70 -5.24 -6.92
N GLN A 86 -7.01 -6.50 -7.23
CA GLN A 86 -8.19 -7.22 -6.72
C GLN A 86 -7.87 -8.60 -6.12
N MET A 87 -6.78 -8.74 -5.38
CA MET A 87 -6.38 -9.98 -4.70
C MET A 87 -6.21 -11.19 -5.64
N GLN A 88 -5.67 -10.99 -6.85
CA GLN A 88 -5.47 -12.06 -7.82
C GLN A 88 -4.38 -13.05 -7.37
N LEU A 89 -4.64 -14.34 -7.51
CA LEU A 89 -3.65 -15.39 -7.26
C LEU A 89 -2.45 -15.33 -8.20
N SER A 90 -2.61 -14.74 -9.39
CA SER A 90 -1.48 -14.48 -10.31
C SER A 90 -0.42 -13.58 -9.67
N VAL A 91 -0.83 -12.53 -8.95
CA VAL A 91 0.09 -11.66 -8.20
C VAL A 91 0.66 -12.38 -6.98
N ALA A 92 -0.15 -13.15 -6.27
CA ALA A 92 0.30 -13.95 -5.14
C ALA A 92 1.45 -14.91 -5.51
N LYS A 93 1.45 -15.46 -6.72
CA LYS A 93 2.54 -16.31 -7.24
C LYS A 93 3.88 -15.55 -7.31
N TYR A 94 3.86 -14.29 -7.72
CA TYR A 94 5.07 -13.46 -7.74
C TYR A 94 5.53 -13.10 -6.32
N ILE A 95 4.59 -12.77 -5.42
CA ILE A 95 4.89 -12.47 -4.02
C ILE A 95 5.58 -13.68 -3.36
N ALA A 96 5.09 -14.89 -3.61
CA ALA A 96 5.65 -16.12 -3.06
C ALA A 96 7.06 -16.48 -3.59
N GLN A 97 7.50 -15.87 -4.69
CA GLN A 97 8.83 -16.10 -5.27
C GLN A 97 9.90 -15.12 -4.77
N ILE A 98 9.50 -14.11 -3.99
CA ILE A 98 10.45 -13.11 -3.47
C ILE A 98 11.42 -13.75 -2.49
N THR A 99 12.70 -13.55 -2.72
CA THR A 99 13.80 -14.08 -1.91
C THR A 99 14.76 -12.95 -1.50
N PRO A 100 15.09 -12.79 -0.21
CA PRO A 100 14.53 -13.52 0.95
C PRO A 100 13.02 -13.28 1.11
N ALA A 101 12.35 -14.15 1.85
CA ALA A 101 10.91 -14.02 2.11
C ALA A 101 10.57 -12.63 2.65
N PRO A 102 9.47 -12.01 2.23
CA PRO A 102 9.06 -10.70 2.72
C PRO A 102 8.94 -10.63 4.23
N ALA A 103 9.33 -9.48 4.81
CA ALA A 103 9.16 -9.21 6.23
C ALA A 103 7.67 -9.04 6.61
N ALA A 104 6.86 -8.54 5.69
CA ALA A 104 5.41 -8.47 5.80
C ALA A 104 4.77 -8.34 4.40
N VAL A 105 3.49 -8.69 4.30
CA VAL A 105 2.66 -8.45 3.10
C VAL A 105 1.46 -7.60 3.50
N VAL A 106 1.33 -6.41 2.92
CA VAL A 106 0.17 -5.53 3.06
C VAL A 106 -0.76 -5.77 1.87
N VAL A 107 -2.01 -6.15 2.13
CA VAL A 107 -3.05 -6.40 1.12
C VAL A 107 -4.07 -5.27 1.20
N ASP A 108 -3.92 -4.28 0.32
CA ASP A 108 -4.69 -3.04 0.26
C ASP A 108 -5.50 -2.96 -1.05
N CYS A 109 -6.22 -4.04 -1.33
CA CYS A 109 -6.96 -4.21 -2.60
C CYS A 109 -8.44 -3.79 -2.51
N LEU A 110 -8.95 -3.48 -1.32
CA LEU A 110 -10.37 -3.25 -1.10
C LEU A 110 -10.99 -2.14 -1.98
N PRO A 111 -10.28 -1.02 -2.30
CA PRO A 111 -10.84 0.04 -3.14
C PRO A 111 -11.39 -0.47 -4.49
N ASP A 112 -10.72 -1.41 -5.16
CA ASP A 112 -11.09 -1.92 -6.49
C ASP A 112 -12.00 -3.16 -6.45
N MET A 113 -12.48 -3.57 -5.27
CA MET A 113 -13.30 -4.78 -5.07
C MET A 113 -14.71 -4.45 -4.62
N ASP A 114 -15.65 -5.33 -4.93
CA ASP A 114 -16.96 -5.40 -4.29
C ASP A 114 -16.99 -6.49 -3.21
N ALA A 115 -18.09 -6.56 -2.43
CA ALA A 115 -18.21 -7.50 -1.32
C ALA A 115 -18.17 -8.98 -1.76
N ALA A 116 -18.73 -9.31 -2.93
CA ALA A 116 -18.71 -10.67 -3.46
C ALA A 116 -17.29 -11.10 -3.83
N LEU A 117 -16.54 -10.20 -4.48
CA LEU A 117 -15.16 -10.45 -4.87
C LEU A 117 -14.24 -10.55 -3.65
N VAL A 118 -14.45 -9.72 -2.63
CA VAL A 118 -13.73 -9.79 -1.34
C VAL A 118 -13.93 -11.16 -0.70
N THR A 119 -15.18 -11.60 -0.57
CA THR A 119 -15.51 -12.92 -0.01
C THR A 119 -14.86 -14.06 -0.81
N ALA A 120 -14.88 -13.94 -2.15
CA ALA A 120 -14.35 -15.01 -3.02
C ALA A 120 -12.82 -15.11 -3.01
N ARG A 121 -12.09 -14.00 -2.79
CA ARG A 121 -10.64 -13.95 -3.03
C ARG A 121 -9.78 -13.86 -1.79
N THR A 122 -10.29 -13.33 -0.66
CA THR A 122 -9.48 -13.13 0.55
C THR A 122 -8.89 -14.43 1.09
N ALA A 123 -9.73 -15.43 1.37
CA ALA A 123 -9.27 -16.70 1.92
C ALA A 123 -8.34 -17.45 0.94
N PRO A 124 -8.64 -17.57 -0.37
CA PRO A 124 -7.72 -18.18 -1.32
C PRO A 124 -6.35 -17.50 -1.39
N LEU A 125 -6.29 -16.16 -1.36
CA LEU A 125 -5.04 -15.41 -1.35
C LEU A 125 -4.18 -15.75 -0.12
N VAL A 126 -4.76 -15.61 1.07
CA VAL A 126 -4.05 -15.86 2.34
C VAL A 126 -3.55 -17.31 2.40
N LYS A 127 -4.42 -18.29 2.10
CA LYS A 127 -4.06 -19.71 2.09
C LYS A 127 -2.95 -20.02 1.09
N PHE A 128 -2.99 -19.40 -0.10
CA PHE A 128 -1.95 -19.57 -1.10
C PHE A 128 -0.59 -19.07 -0.58
N LEU A 129 -0.53 -17.87 -0.03
CA LEU A 129 0.71 -17.29 0.51
C LEU A 129 1.26 -18.16 1.66
N ARG A 130 0.40 -18.64 2.56
CA ARG A 130 0.79 -19.54 3.66
C ARG A 130 1.39 -20.86 3.16
N ALA A 131 0.80 -21.45 2.12
CA ALA A 131 1.27 -22.70 1.53
C ALA A 131 2.56 -22.55 0.72
N HIS A 132 2.95 -21.32 0.32
CA HIS A 132 4.07 -21.06 -0.57
C HIS A 132 5.17 -20.18 0.06
N GLY A 133 5.64 -20.57 1.24
CA GLY A 133 6.84 -19.99 1.86
C GLY A 133 6.60 -18.85 2.84
N LEU A 134 5.37 -18.36 2.97
CA LEU A 134 5.03 -17.23 3.84
C LEU A 134 4.24 -17.68 5.09
N SER A 135 4.57 -18.86 5.63
CA SER A 135 3.81 -19.49 6.72
C SER A 135 3.75 -18.67 8.01
N LYS A 136 4.81 -17.88 8.29
CA LYS A 136 4.93 -17.03 9.48
C LYS A 136 5.02 -15.54 9.17
N THR A 137 5.08 -15.15 7.90
CA THR A 137 5.15 -13.74 7.49
C THR A 137 3.87 -13.01 7.91
N PRO A 138 3.95 -11.88 8.60
CA PRO A 138 2.78 -11.05 8.87
C PRO A 138 2.04 -10.67 7.57
N ILE A 139 0.75 -10.94 7.51
CA ILE A 139 -0.14 -10.50 6.42
C ILE A 139 -1.15 -9.52 7.01
N LEU A 140 -1.25 -8.33 6.43
CA LEU A 140 -2.16 -7.27 6.87
C LEU A 140 -3.26 -7.11 5.83
N LEU A 141 -4.51 -7.37 6.22
CA LEU A 141 -5.70 -7.06 5.42
C LEU A 141 -6.15 -5.64 5.75
N VAL A 142 -6.22 -4.77 4.74
CA VAL A 142 -6.51 -3.34 4.89
C VAL A 142 -7.89 -3.00 4.34
N GLU A 143 -8.70 -2.29 5.12
CA GLU A 143 -10.06 -1.85 4.70
C GLU A 143 -10.05 -0.78 3.60
N GLY A 144 -8.95 -0.16 3.31
CA GLY A 144 -8.89 1.05 2.49
C GLY A 144 -9.41 2.29 3.24
N THR A 145 -9.08 3.47 2.74
CA THR A 145 -9.43 4.76 3.35
C THR A 145 -10.94 5.03 3.35
N ASN A 146 -11.40 5.92 4.23
CA ASN A 146 -12.74 6.49 4.10
C ASN A 146 -12.78 7.44 2.88
N TYR A 147 -13.85 7.35 2.07
CA TYR A 147 -14.05 8.29 0.98
C TYR A 147 -14.70 9.57 1.51
N THR A 148 -14.22 10.74 1.10
CA THR A 148 -14.75 12.03 1.58
C THR A 148 -16.19 12.29 1.17
N ASP A 149 -16.62 11.75 0.03
CA ASP A 149 -17.97 11.95 -0.49
C ASP A 149 -18.97 10.90 0.02
N GLN A 150 -18.55 10.04 0.93
CA GLN A 150 -19.35 8.92 1.43
C GLN A 150 -20.66 9.37 2.12
N TRP A 151 -20.71 10.59 2.62
CA TRP A 151 -21.91 11.19 3.21
C TRP A 151 -22.85 11.84 2.16
N LEU A 152 -22.34 12.19 0.96
CA LEU A 152 -23.12 12.76 -0.14
C LEU A 152 -23.65 11.68 -1.09
N VAL A 153 -22.89 10.60 -1.29
CA VAL A 153 -23.25 9.52 -2.21
C VAL A 153 -23.83 8.37 -1.41
N PRO A 154 -25.04 7.90 -1.72
CA PRO A 154 -25.60 6.74 -1.05
C PRO A 154 -24.61 5.57 -1.12
N SER A 155 -24.31 4.96 0.03
CA SER A 155 -23.44 3.78 0.09
C SER A 155 -24.12 2.50 -0.40
N THR A 156 -25.42 2.57 -0.69
CA THR A 156 -26.27 1.45 -1.14
C THR A 156 -27.40 1.99 -2.02
N GLY A 157 -27.85 1.19 -2.97
CA GLY A 157 -29.01 1.52 -3.81
C GLY A 157 -28.78 1.35 -5.31
N PRO A 158 -29.81 1.48 -6.12
CA PRO A 158 -29.72 1.37 -7.57
C PRO A 158 -28.75 2.42 -8.16
N GLY A 159 -27.83 1.98 -9.01
CA GLY A 159 -26.89 2.85 -9.70
C GLY A 159 -25.61 3.20 -8.91
N VAL A 160 -25.49 2.81 -7.63
CA VAL A 160 -24.25 2.98 -6.87
C VAL A 160 -23.24 1.90 -7.32
N PRO A 161 -22.05 2.29 -7.82
CA PRO A 161 -21.01 1.32 -8.16
C PRO A 161 -20.70 0.42 -6.96
N THR A 162 -20.61 -0.88 -7.17
CA THR A 162 -20.38 -1.85 -6.08
C THR A 162 -19.07 -1.62 -5.35
N THR A 163 -18.07 -1.09 -6.05
CA THR A 163 -16.77 -0.68 -5.49
C THR A 163 -16.88 0.52 -4.53
N TRP A 164 -17.97 1.29 -4.58
CA TRP A 164 -18.23 2.42 -3.68
C TRP A 164 -19.01 2.00 -2.43
N GLN A 165 -19.52 0.79 -2.38
CA GLN A 165 -20.28 0.26 -1.24
C GLN A 165 -19.35 -0.12 -0.06
N GLN A 166 -18.71 0.87 0.52
CA GLN A 166 -17.71 0.69 1.59
C GLN A 166 -18.18 -0.19 2.76
N PRO A 167 -19.38 0.01 3.36
CA PRO A 167 -19.79 -0.81 4.48
C PRO A 167 -19.87 -2.31 4.15
N ALA A 168 -20.42 -2.65 2.97
CA ALA A 168 -20.60 -4.04 2.57
C ALA A 168 -19.26 -4.76 2.34
N LYS A 169 -18.33 -4.11 1.64
CA LYS A 169 -17.02 -4.73 1.35
C LYS A 169 -16.12 -4.79 2.59
N ARG A 170 -16.20 -3.82 3.51
CA ARG A 170 -15.51 -3.87 4.80
C ARG A 170 -16.06 -4.97 5.69
N ALA A 171 -17.39 -5.13 5.76
CA ALA A 171 -18.02 -6.22 6.48
C ALA A 171 -17.57 -7.59 5.93
N ALA A 172 -17.52 -7.74 4.59
CA ALA A 172 -17.04 -8.96 3.95
C ALA A 172 -15.56 -9.24 4.29
N LEU A 173 -14.68 -8.22 4.23
CA LEU A 173 -13.27 -8.39 4.57
C LEU A 173 -13.08 -8.78 6.03
N ARG A 174 -13.81 -8.13 6.94
CA ARG A 174 -13.78 -8.44 8.37
C ARG A 174 -14.24 -9.87 8.64
N ALA A 175 -15.34 -10.31 8.02
CA ALA A 175 -15.83 -11.65 8.18
C ALA A 175 -14.82 -12.71 7.71
N GLU A 176 -14.15 -12.50 6.59
CA GLU A 176 -13.08 -13.39 6.12
C GLU A 176 -11.85 -13.35 7.04
N TYR A 177 -11.46 -12.18 7.53
CA TYR A 177 -10.39 -12.03 8.51
C TYR A 177 -10.67 -12.84 9.79
N GLU A 178 -11.86 -12.69 10.38
CA GLU A 178 -12.22 -13.37 11.64
C GLU A 178 -12.20 -14.90 11.49
N LYS A 179 -12.69 -15.43 10.36
CA LYS A 179 -12.59 -16.86 10.05
C LYS A 179 -11.14 -17.35 9.96
N LEU A 180 -10.29 -16.61 9.27
CA LEU A 180 -8.90 -16.99 9.05
C LEU A 180 -8.06 -16.80 10.32
N ARG A 181 -8.27 -15.70 11.05
CA ARG A 181 -7.54 -15.36 12.27
C ARG A 181 -7.68 -16.40 13.38
N ALA A 182 -8.77 -17.17 13.38
CA ALA A 182 -8.98 -18.24 14.34
C ALA A 182 -7.87 -19.31 14.33
N THR A 183 -7.16 -19.46 13.20
CA THR A 183 -6.07 -20.45 13.01
C THR A 183 -4.77 -19.83 12.50
N ASP A 184 -4.71 -18.52 12.32
CA ASP A 184 -3.56 -17.80 11.77
C ASP A 184 -3.21 -16.58 12.63
N GLU A 185 -2.31 -16.76 13.57
CA GLU A 185 -1.86 -15.69 14.49
C GLU A 185 -1.08 -14.57 13.81
N ASN A 186 -0.53 -14.81 12.61
CA ASN A 186 0.23 -13.83 11.84
C ASN A 186 -0.64 -13.11 10.79
N LEU A 187 -1.96 -13.25 10.87
CA LEU A 187 -2.90 -12.46 10.08
C LEU A 187 -3.38 -11.27 10.90
N HIS A 188 -3.26 -10.07 10.34
CA HIS A 188 -3.58 -8.81 10.99
C HIS A 188 -4.63 -8.04 10.18
N TYR A 189 -5.30 -7.09 10.85
CA TYR A 189 -6.36 -6.28 10.25
C TYR A 189 -6.13 -4.80 10.51
N VAL A 190 -6.37 -3.97 9.50
CA VAL A 190 -6.25 -2.51 9.59
C VAL A 190 -7.58 -1.88 9.20
N GLN A 191 -8.15 -1.12 10.12
CA GLN A 191 -9.41 -0.41 9.89
C GLN A 191 -9.17 0.84 9.04
N GLY A 192 -10.04 1.06 8.06
CA GLY A 192 -9.94 2.19 7.15
C GLY A 192 -10.07 3.56 7.82
N SER A 193 -10.83 3.65 8.92
CA SER A 193 -10.98 4.87 9.71
C SER A 193 -9.68 5.37 10.35
N GLN A 194 -8.70 4.50 10.52
CA GLN A 194 -7.41 4.84 11.14
C GLN A 194 -6.40 5.44 10.14
N LEU A 195 -6.60 5.21 8.84
CA LEU A 195 -5.57 5.44 7.83
C LEU A 195 -5.27 6.93 7.59
N LEU A 196 -6.30 7.77 7.52
CA LEU A 196 -6.16 9.19 7.20
C LEU A 196 -6.24 10.10 8.43
N GLY A 197 -6.52 9.54 9.62
CA GLY A 197 -6.68 10.32 10.84
C GLY A 197 -7.78 11.40 10.72
N GLN A 198 -8.80 11.14 9.90
CA GLN A 198 -9.92 12.05 9.73
C GLN A 198 -10.80 12.00 10.98
N GLU A 199 -10.89 13.12 11.68
CA GLU A 199 -11.86 13.35 12.74
C GLU A 199 -13.15 13.93 12.15
N GLU A 200 -14.25 13.79 12.88
CA GLU A 200 -15.52 14.44 12.53
C GLU A 200 -15.32 15.96 12.53
N GLY A 201 -15.59 16.62 11.39
CA GLY A 201 -15.37 18.05 11.23
C GLY A 201 -14.02 18.46 10.64
N ASP A 202 -13.18 17.51 10.22
CA ASP A 202 -11.96 17.82 9.48
C ASP A 202 -12.33 18.48 8.14
N LEU A 203 -12.07 19.79 8.04
CA LEU A 203 -12.37 20.60 6.85
C LEU A 203 -11.32 20.41 5.74
N GLU A 204 -10.18 19.80 6.06
CA GLU A 204 -9.14 19.52 5.09
C GLU A 204 -9.43 18.20 4.38
N SER A 205 -9.72 18.25 3.09
CA SER A 205 -9.89 17.03 2.30
C SER A 205 -8.51 16.40 1.97
N PRO A 206 -8.16 15.26 2.59
CA PRO A 206 -6.92 14.56 2.26
C PRO A 206 -7.05 13.76 0.96
N LEU A 207 -8.18 13.82 0.27
CA LEU A 207 -8.46 13.04 -0.94
C LEU A 207 -8.78 13.93 -2.14
N VAL A 208 -8.29 13.52 -3.30
CA VAL A 208 -8.65 14.06 -4.62
C VAL A 208 -9.76 13.19 -5.21
N MET A 209 -10.78 13.83 -5.79
CA MET A 209 -11.97 13.14 -6.32
C MET A 209 -12.64 12.18 -5.32
N GLY A 210 -12.55 12.50 -4.04
CA GLY A 210 -13.17 11.73 -2.97
C GLY A 210 -12.52 10.38 -2.64
N VAL A 211 -11.53 9.90 -3.40
CA VAL A 211 -10.98 8.54 -3.30
C VAL A 211 -9.46 8.50 -3.16
N HIS A 212 -8.73 9.23 -4.02
CA HIS A 212 -7.28 9.15 -4.10
C HIS A 212 -6.61 10.14 -3.13
N PRO A 213 -5.58 9.73 -2.38
CA PRO A 213 -4.89 10.63 -1.47
C PRO A 213 -4.24 11.81 -2.22
N SER A 214 -4.51 13.05 -1.76
CA SER A 214 -3.71 14.23 -2.09
C SER A 214 -2.35 14.14 -1.38
N ASP A 215 -1.43 15.09 -1.61
CA ASP A 215 -0.16 15.11 -0.86
C ASP A 215 -0.38 15.16 0.66
N LEU A 216 -1.45 15.79 1.14
CA LEU A 216 -1.85 15.74 2.55
C LEU A 216 -2.27 14.32 2.95
N GLY A 217 -3.08 13.63 2.13
CA GLY A 217 -3.49 12.25 2.37
C GLY A 217 -2.31 11.28 2.33
N GLU A 218 -1.38 11.48 1.39
CA GLU A 218 -0.14 10.70 1.29
C GLU A 218 0.70 10.84 2.57
N GLU A 219 0.83 12.06 3.12
CA GLU A 219 1.56 12.29 4.36
C GLU A 219 0.86 11.68 5.58
N ARG A 220 -0.47 11.73 5.65
CA ARG A 220 -1.24 11.07 6.72
C ARG A 220 -1.08 9.54 6.66
N LEU A 221 -1.17 8.95 5.47
CA LEU A 221 -0.90 7.52 5.25
C LEU A 221 0.53 7.16 5.65
N ARG A 222 1.52 7.95 5.23
CA ARG A 222 2.92 7.75 5.62
C ARG A 222 3.07 7.74 7.14
N SER A 223 2.52 8.73 7.81
CA SER A 223 2.60 8.86 9.27
C SER A 223 1.98 7.68 10.00
N PHE A 224 0.82 7.19 9.55
CA PHE A 224 0.18 5.99 10.08
C PHE A 224 1.08 4.75 9.91
N TRP A 225 1.57 4.50 8.69
CA TRP A 225 2.32 3.28 8.39
C TRP A 225 3.72 3.24 9.00
N VAL A 226 4.38 4.39 9.14
CA VAL A 226 5.68 4.50 9.84
C VAL A 226 5.54 4.09 11.32
N GLN A 227 4.41 4.32 11.94
CA GLN A 227 4.14 3.90 13.32
C GLN A 227 3.66 2.45 13.40
N ARG A 228 2.89 1.99 12.42
CA ARG A 228 2.23 0.68 12.45
C ARG A 228 3.13 -0.48 12.06
N LEU A 229 3.89 -0.35 10.97
CA LEU A 229 4.71 -1.45 10.44
C LEU A 229 5.78 -1.95 11.41
N PRO A 230 6.56 -1.11 12.12
CA PRO A 230 7.59 -1.60 13.05
C PRO A 230 7.06 -2.55 14.12
N GLN A 231 5.80 -2.37 14.55
CA GLN A 231 5.17 -3.23 15.54
C GLN A 231 4.98 -4.69 15.08
N LEU A 232 5.09 -4.92 13.78
CA LEU A 232 4.86 -6.21 13.12
C LEU A 232 6.14 -6.80 12.52
N LEU A 233 7.21 -6.01 12.46
CA LEU A 233 8.48 -6.38 11.84
C LEU A 233 9.56 -6.79 12.86
N SER A 234 9.19 -6.84 14.13
CA SER A 234 10.05 -7.24 15.25
C SER A 234 10.24 -8.74 15.33
#